data_349559281281da5f999d164e65479271
#
_entry.id   349559281281da5f999d164e65479271
#
_cell.length_a   1.000
_cell.length_b   1.000
_cell.length_c   1.000
_cell.angle_alpha   90.00
_cell.angle_beta   90.00
_cell.angle_gamma   90.00
#
_symmetry.space_group_name_H-M   'P 1'
#
loop_
_entity.id
_entity.type
_entity.pdbx_description
1 polymer ?
#
loop_
_entity_poly.entity_id
_entity_poly.type
_entity_poly.pdbx_seq_one_letter_code
_entity_poly.pdbx_strand_id
1 'polypeptide(L)'
;MMIYLLHGTDTYSLRAYLDELRAAVGMPDVQDANITSLNTQDASPASILGLCQAMPFLAERRMVIVDGLIASLTGDSRGSKGKVTPETLADWQDFFPSLPDNMPPTSDLVFMEGQLRSNNPVLKNVKAVAEVKEFGSMNPNDLRGWVQKRVMERNGSITTNAVQLLVDMIGTDLWTLASEVEKLLLYATGRAIEIEDVEEIVVFAKEVSVFTVVDAVLEGNRMVAMRNLTKLLEEEATVLYLLAMLGRQVRMLLLAKELIQQKVPQGELGSRLGIKSAYPLRKTLEQARRFTPQLLRLLHTALLNTDVAIKTGAQGERLALEFLVAEMCQTVSGHSIARRGAR
;
A
#
# COMPACT_ATOMS: atom_id res chain seq x y z
N MET A 1 30.72 17.04 -5.79
CA MET A 1 30.00 17.08 -4.50
C MET A 1 28.56 17.41 -4.75
N MET A 2 27.66 16.57 -4.28
CA MET A 2 26.23 16.85 -4.30
C MET A 2 25.63 16.53 -2.93
N ILE A 3 24.66 17.33 -2.51
CA ILE A 3 23.89 17.09 -1.29
C ILE A 3 22.43 16.88 -1.74
N TYR A 4 21.83 15.76 -1.35
CA TYR A 4 20.46 15.42 -1.72
C TYR A 4 19.58 15.35 -0.48
N LEU A 5 18.35 15.84 -0.60
CA LEU A 5 17.28 15.58 0.33
C LEU A 5 16.15 14.84 -0.40
N LEU A 6 16.06 13.54 -0.16
CA LEU A 6 15.02 12.68 -0.71
C LEU A 6 13.95 12.46 0.36
N HIS A 7 12.71 12.91 0.11
CA HIS A 7 11.65 12.76 1.11
C HIS A 7 10.26 12.53 0.48
N GLY A 8 9.35 11.92 1.24
CA GLY A 8 7.97 11.74 0.80
C GLY A 8 7.32 10.47 1.29
N THR A 9 6.10 10.23 0.78
CA THR A 9 5.28 9.05 1.13
C THR A 9 5.52 7.87 0.18
N ASP A 10 6.03 8.13 -1.02
CA ASP A 10 6.36 7.11 -2.00
C ASP A 10 7.77 6.59 -1.77
N THR A 11 7.87 5.60 -0.90
CA THR A 11 9.14 4.97 -0.53
C THR A 11 9.72 4.11 -1.67
N TYR A 12 8.89 3.65 -2.62
CA TYR A 12 9.35 2.87 -3.76
C TYR A 12 10.17 3.74 -4.72
N SER A 13 9.58 4.84 -5.19
CA SER A 13 10.27 5.75 -6.12
C SER A 13 11.48 6.43 -5.48
N LEU A 14 11.39 6.75 -4.18
CA LEU A 14 12.53 7.24 -3.40
C LEU A 14 13.68 6.23 -3.41
N ARG A 15 13.39 4.95 -3.15
CA ARG A 15 14.40 3.89 -3.15
C ARG A 15 14.98 3.65 -4.53
N ALA A 16 14.14 3.62 -5.56
CA ALA A 16 14.59 3.46 -6.94
C ALA A 16 15.56 4.58 -7.35
N TYR A 17 15.24 5.84 -7.00
CA TYR A 17 16.14 6.96 -7.25
C TYR A 17 17.45 6.88 -6.45
N LEU A 18 17.39 6.44 -5.20
CA LEU A 18 18.59 6.19 -4.41
C LEU A 18 19.49 5.12 -5.04
N ASP A 19 18.88 4.05 -5.59
CA ASP A 19 19.64 2.99 -6.26
C ASP A 19 20.29 3.49 -7.57
N GLU A 20 19.65 4.43 -8.29
CA GLU A 20 20.27 5.13 -9.42
C GLU A 20 21.50 5.95 -8.97
N LEU A 21 21.40 6.68 -7.86
CA LEU A 21 22.51 7.44 -7.29
C LEU A 21 23.65 6.50 -6.85
N ARG A 22 23.33 5.37 -6.23
CA ARG A 22 24.31 4.33 -5.84
C ARG A 22 25.04 3.76 -7.05
N ALA A 23 24.33 3.49 -8.14
CA ALA A 23 24.93 2.99 -9.37
C ALA A 23 25.95 3.97 -9.98
N ALA A 24 25.77 5.27 -9.74
CA ALA A 24 26.68 6.32 -10.21
C ALA A 24 27.98 6.43 -9.37
N VAL A 25 28.07 5.78 -8.20
CA VAL A 25 29.29 5.83 -7.35
C VAL A 25 30.43 5.04 -7.95
N GLY A 26 30.16 3.94 -8.64
CA GLY A 26 31.18 3.09 -9.26
C GLY A 26 30.66 1.69 -9.61
N MET A 27 31.56 0.81 -10.00
CA MET A 27 31.21 -0.58 -10.31
C MET A 27 30.69 -1.31 -9.04
N PRO A 28 29.81 -2.32 -9.19
CA PRO A 28 29.22 -3.04 -8.06
C PRO A 28 30.23 -3.52 -7.01
N ASP A 29 31.36 -4.01 -7.44
CA ASP A 29 32.41 -4.57 -6.57
C ASP A 29 33.06 -3.55 -5.63
N VAL A 30 32.98 -2.24 -5.94
CA VAL A 30 33.57 -1.17 -5.12
C VAL A 30 32.49 -0.32 -4.40
N GLN A 31 31.23 -0.52 -4.71
CA GLN A 31 30.13 0.27 -4.11
C GLN A 31 30.08 0.10 -2.58
N ASP A 32 30.18 -1.12 -2.07
CA ASP A 32 30.11 -1.40 -0.63
C ASP A 32 31.22 -0.70 0.17
N ALA A 33 32.40 -0.50 -0.43
CA ALA A 33 33.49 0.22 0.20
C ALA A 33 33.29 1.75 0.18
N ASN A 34 32.50 2.26 -0.75
CA ASN A 34 32.32 3.69 -1.00
C ASN A 34 30.94 4.22 -0.57
N ILE A 35 30.00 3.35 -0.18
CA ILE A 35 28.67 3.75 0.27
C ILE A 35 28.53 3.43 1.75
N THR A 36 28.32 4.45 2.57
CA THR A 36 28.14 4.28 4.01
C THR A 36 26.76 4.78 4.41
N SER A 37 25.98 3.95 5.09
CA SER A 37 24.68 4.32 5.62
C SER A 37 24.76 4.54 7.12
N LEU A 38 24.22 5.66 7.60
CA LEU A 38 24.09 6.01 9.00
C LEU A 38 22.63 6.02 9.42
N ASN A 39 22.39 5.41 10.57
CA ASN A 39 21.10 5.56 11.26
C ASN A 39 21.10 6.83 12.10
N THR A 40 19.93 7.31 12.46
CA THR A 40 19.74 8.50 13.30
C THR A 40 20.51 8.45 14.62
N GLN A 41 20.71 7.27 15.22
CA GLN A 41 21.39 7.11 16.52
C GLN A 41 22.90 7.33 16.41
N ASP A 42 23.49 7.04 15.25
CA ASP A 42 24.92 7.13 14.99
C ASP A 42 25.29 8.45 14.29
N ALA A 43 24.28 9.22 13.88
CA ALA A 43 24.44 10.45 13.16
C ALA A 43 24.77 11.63 14.10
N SER A 44 25.93 12.23 13.91
CA SER A 44 26.31 13.51 14.49
C SER A 44 26.97 14.38 13.41
N PRO A 45 27.00 15.72 13.55
CA PRO A 45 27.73 16.59 12.62
C PRO A 45 29.15 16.12 12.33
N ALA A 46 29.86 15.72 13.37
CA ALA A 46 31.25 15.25 13.27
C ALA A 46 31.36 13.89 12.55
N SER A 47 30.44 12.92 12.85
CA SER A 47 30.49 11.61 12.19
C SER A 47 30.15 11.70 10.71
N ILE A 48 29.14 12.50 10.34
CA ILE A 48 28.76 12.71 8.93
C ILE A 48 29.93 13.35 8.17
N LEU A 49 30.50 14.42 8.69
CA LEU A 49 31.59 15.12 8.03
C LEU A 49 32.82 14.23 7.91
N GLY A 50 33.20 13.50 8.96
CA GLY A 50 34.32 12.57 8.95
C GLY A 50 34.14 11.46 7.89
N LEU A 51 32.94 10.93 7.70
CA LEU A 51 32.69 9.97 6.64
C LEU A 51 32.71 10.58 5.25
N CYS A 52 32.23 11.81 5.09
CA CYS A 52 32.29 12.53 3.83
C CYS A 52 33.75 12.89 3.45
N GLN A 53 34.63 13.18 4.43
CA GLN A 53 36.04 13.54 4.19
C GLN A 53 36.92 12.33 3.88
N ALA A 54 36.44 11.10 4.09
CA ALA A 54 37.22 9.92 3.72
C ALA A 54 37.39 9.82 2.18
N MET A 55 38.58 9.48 1.73
CA MET A 55 38.85 9.33 0.29
C MET A 55 38.08 8.13 -0.29
N PRO A 56 37.55 8.27 -1.53
CA PRO A 56 36.98 7.14 -2.25
C PRO A 56 37.98 6.02 -2.45
N PHE A 57 37.55 4.76 -2.31
CA PHE A 57 38.40 3.59 -2.53
C PHE A 57 38.14 3.03 -3.93
N LEU A 58 39.14 3.12 -4.81
CA LEU A 58 39.06 2.63 -6.20
C LEU A 58 37.81 3.11 -6.98
N ALA A 59 37.27 4.27 -6.61
CA ALA A 59 36.14 4.91 -7.24
C ALA A 59 36.37 6.43 -7.35
N GLU A 60 35.60 7.11 -8.20
CA GLU A 60 35.67 8.56 -8.34
C GLU A 60 34.92 9.30 -7.23
N ARG A 61 33.91 8.63 -6.66
CA ARG A 61 32.99 9.23 -5.68
C ARG A 61 32.77 8.32 -4.50
N ARG A 62 32.42 8.96 -3.39
CA ARG A 62 31.92 8.33 -2.17
C ARG A 62 30.53 8.85 -1.85
N MET A 63 29.68 8.01 -1.27
CA MET A 63 28.33 8.39 -0.86
C MET A 63 28.09 8.09 0.62
N VAL A 64 27.57 9.08 1.33
CA VAL A 64 27.09 8.93 2.71
C VAL A 64 25.57 9.09 2.71
N ILE A 65 24.85 8.11 3.22
CA ILE A 65 23.40 8.10 3.31
C ILE A 65 23.01 8.22 4.77
N VAL A 66 22.15 9.17 5.09
CA VAL A 66 21.65 9.40 6.45
C VAL A 66 20.15 9.25 6.45
N ASP A 67 19.63 8.27 7.20
CA ASP A 67 18.22 7.91 7.21
C ASP A 67 17.49 8.46 8.45
N GLY A 68 16.38 9.21 8.22
CA GLY A 68 15.44 9.66 9.24
C GLY A 68 15.94 10.75 10.19
N LEU A 69 17.08 11.39 9.89
CA LEU A 69 17.70 12.38 10.76
C LEU A 69 16.83 13.62 10.96
N ILE A 70 16.36 14.23 9.87
CA ILE A 70 15.63 15.52 9.90
C ILE A 70 14.30 15.38 10.63
N ALA A 71 13.60 14.25 10.43
CA ALA A 71 12.38 13.94 11.16
C ALA A 71 12.65 13.74 12.66
N SER A 72 13.78 13.14 13.03
CA SER A 72 14.13 12.89 14.42
C SER A 72 14.44 14.17 15.20
N LEU A 73 15.07 15.16 14.55
CA LEU A 73 15.42 16.47 15.15
C LEU A 73 14.19 17.29 15.57
N THR A 74 13.03 16.94 15.07
CA THR A 74 11.77 17.68 15.32
C THR A 74 10.72 16.89 16.10
N GLY A 75 11.04 15.65 16.46
CA GLY A 75 10.09 14.77 17.17
C GLY A 75 8.97 14.23 16.28
N ASP A 76 9.08 14.38 14.95
CA ASP A 76 8.09 13.89 13.98
C ASP A 76 8.17 12.37 13.74
N SER A 77 9.23 11.70 14.20
CA SER A 77 9.40 10.26 14.05
C SER A 77 8.65 9.49 15.14
N ARG A 78 7.80 8.52 14.73
CA ARG A 78 7.18 7.53 15.63
C ARG A 78 8.28 6.61 16.21
N GLY A 79 8.86 6.97 17.35
CA GLY A 79 9.87 6.14 18.01
C GLY A 79 11.06 6.90 18.57
N SER A 80 11.22 8.20 18.31
CA SER A 80 12.27 9.01 18.93
C SER A 80 11.99 9.17 20.43
N LYS A 81 12.70 8.38 21.26
CA LYS A 81 12.63 8.48 22.73
C LYS A 81 13.53 9.60 23.32
N GLY A 82 14.27 10.32 22.47
CA GLY A 82 15.15 11.41 22.89
C GLY A 82 14.52 12.78 22.64
N LYS A 83 14.36 13.59 23.69
CA LYS A 83 14.10 15.02 23.50
C LYS A 83 15.36 15.65 22.91
N VAL A 84 15.26 16.14 21.67
CA VAL A 84 16.32 16.99 21.10
C VAL A 84 16.38 18.26 21.94
N THR A 85 17.55 18.55 22.50
CA THR A 85 17.76 19.79 23.28
C THR A 85 17.86 20.98 22.32
N PRO A 86 17.52 22.19 22.77
CA PRO A 86 17.69 23.39 21.93
C PRO A 86 19.15 23.59 21.45
N GLU A 87 20.13 23.21 22.26
CA GLU A 87 21.55 23.25 21.92
C GLU A 87 21.88 22.29 20.78
N THR A 88 21.44 21.05 20.87
CA THR A 88 21.60 20.05 19.80
C THR A 88 20.95 20.52 18.48
N LEU A 89 19.79 21.17 18.57
CA LEU A 89 19.10 21.68 17.40
C LEU A 89 19.89 22.84 16.76
N ALA A 90 20.49 23.73 17.56
CA ALA A 90 21.33 24.82 17.08
C ALA A 90 22.56 24.29 16.33
N ASP A 91 23.24 23.28 16.91
CA ASP A 91 24.39 22.62 16.24
C ASP A 91 24.05 22.12 14.84
N TRP A 92 22.86 21.51 14.68
CA TRP A 92 22.40 21.04 13.37
C TRP A 92 22.01 22.19 12.44
N GLN A 93 21.43 23.29 12.96
CA GLN A 93 21.12 24.47 12.16
C GLN A 93 22.36 25.16 11.60
N ASP A 94 23.47 25.13 12.33
CA ASP A 94 24.76 25.66 11.88
C ASP A 94 25.50 24.67 10.97
N PHE A 95 25.33 23.38 11.19
CA PHE A 95 25.97 22.33 10.42
C PHE A 95 25.53 22.32 8.95
N PHE A 96 24.21 22.34 8.67
CA PHE A 96 23.71 22.21 7.30
C PHE A 96 24.25 23.32 6.36
N PRO A 97 24.23 24.62 6.70
CA PRO A 97 24.80 25.65 5.86
C PRO A 97 26.30 25.53 5.65
N SER A 98 27.02 24.90 6.58
CA SER A 98 28.49 24.74 6.49
C SER A 98 28.93 23.58 5.58
N LEU A 99 28.03 22.70 5.19
CA LEU A 99 28.33 21.51 4.38
C LEU A 99 29.06 21.81 3.07
N PRO A 100 28.62 22.80 2.25
CA PRO A 100 29.26 23.07 0.97
C PRO A 100 30.74 23.43 1.09
N ASP A 101 31.13 24.10 2.18
CA ASP A 101 32.49 24.55 2.40
C ASP A 101 33.40 23.45 3.00
N ASN A 102 32.80 22.45 3.68
CA ASN A 102 33.54 21.44 4.43
C ASN A 102 33.55 20.05 3.78
N MET A 103 32.77 19.83 2.73
CA MET A 103 32.71 18.54 2.04
C MET A 103 33.65 18.51 0.83
N PRO A 104 34.42 17.41 0.62
CA PRO A 104 35.22 17.21 -0.57
C PRO A 104 34.36 17.11 -1.84
N PRO A 105 34.90 17.54 -3.01
CA PRO A 105 34.17 17.46 -4.28
C PRO A 105 33.87 16.00 -4.72
N THR A 106 34.54 15.03 -4.14
CA THR A 106 34.41 13.60 -4.42
C THR A 106 33.33 12.92 -3.59
N SER A 107 32.67 13.63 -2.68
CA SER A 107 31.67 13.03 -1.78
C SER A 107 30.28 13.54 -2.08
N ASP A 108 29.29 12.63 -2.02
CA ASP A 108 27.87 12.92 -2.09
C ASP A 108 27.21 12.55 -0.75
N LEU A 109 26.32 13.43 -0.27
CA LEU A 109 25.58 13.25 0.97
C LEU A 109 24.09 13.18 0.66
N VAL A 110 23.44 12.11 1.08
CA VAL A 110 22.03 11.86 0.83
C VAL A 110 21.30 11.79 2.15
N PHE A 111 20.39 12.73 2.40
CA PHE A 111 19.40 12.64 3.48
C PHE A 111 18.16 11.94 2.95
N MET A 112 17.82 10.81 3.56
CA MET A 112 16.64 10.02 3.21
C MET A 112 15.59 10.16 4.31
N GLU A 113 14.40 10.66 3.96
CA GLU A 113 13.38 11.01 4.93
C GLU A 113 12.00 10.51 4.49
N GLY A 114 11.15 10.25 5.46
CA GLY A 114 9.73 10.08 5.20
C GLY A 114 9.06 11.40 4.84
N GLN A 115 7.75 11.50 5.08
CA GLN A 115 7.03 12.75 4.87
C GLN A 115 7.46 13.80 5.92
N LEU A 116 8.06 14.88 5.47
CA LEU A 116 8.45 15.99 6.32
C LEU A 116 7.34 17.06 6.40
N ARG A 117 7.17 17.63 7.58
CA ARG A 117 6.26 18.77 7.75
C ARG A 117 6.90 20.05 7.22
N SER A 118 6.11 20.88 6.56
CA SER A 118 6.59 22.15 5.98
C SER A 118 7.12 23.16 7.01
N ASN A 119 6.70 23.04 8.29
CA ASN A 119 7.15 23.88 9.39
C ASN A 119 8.37 23.33 10.13
N ASN A 120 9.04 22.30 9.62
CA ASN A 120 10.25 21.75 10.22
C ASN A 120 11.36 22.83 10.24
N PRO A 121 11.94 23.15 11.41
CA PRO A 121 12.87 24.28 11.57
C PRO A 121 14.21 24.10 10.85
N VAL A 122 14.66 22.84 10.66
CA VAL A 122 15.91 22.56 9.94
C VAL A 122 15.72 22.40 8.42
N LEU A 123 14.49 22.18 7.98
CA LEU A 123 14.19 21.94 6.56
C LEU A 123 14.61 23.12 5.67
N LYS A 124 14.49 24.35 6.16
CA LYS A 124 14.90 25.55 5.43
C LYS A 124 16.42 25.58 5.20
N ASN A 125 17.19 25.20 6.20
CA ASN A 125 18.66 25.18 6.13
C ASN A 125 19.15 24.08 5.18
N VAL A 126 18.52 22.90 5.23
CA VAL A 126 18.86 21.80 4.32
C VAL A 126 18.47 22.14 2.88
N LYS A 127 17.29 22.74 2.66
CA LYS A 127 16.83 23.16 1.31
C LYS A 127 17.71 24.24 0.67
N ALA A 128 18.46 24.99 1.47
CA ALA A 128 19.34 26.02 0.94
C ALA A 128 20.62 25.44 0.29
N VAL A 129 21.02 24.23 0.67
CA VAL A 129 22.29 23.58 0.26
C VAL A 129 22.10 22.25 -0.47
N ALA A 130 20.92 21.64 -0.40
CA ALA A 130 20.62 20.33 -0.97
C ALA A 130 19.72 20.45 -2.20
N GLU A 131 19.93 19.54 -3.17
CA GLU A 131 18.95 19.24 -4.20
C GLU A 131 17.80 18.45 -3.55
N VAL A 132 16.61 19.05 -3.55
CA VAL A 132 15.43 18.48 -2.89
C VAL A 132 14.58 17.74 -3.90
N LYS A 133 14.30 16.47 -3.61
CA LYS A 133 13.39 15.64 -4.41
C LYS A 133 12.27 15.08 -3.54
N GLU A 134 11.05 15.50 -3.83
CA GLU A 134 9.88 15.05 -3.12
C GLU A 134 9.20 13.91 -3.88
N PHE A 135 8.94 12.79 -3.18
CA PHE A 135 8.26 11.61 -3.68
C PHE A 135 6.87 11.52 -3.02
N GLY A 136 5.92 12.21 -3.61
CA GLY A 136 4.53 12.23 -3.15
C GLY A 136 3.73 11.02 -3.63
N SER A 137 2.57 10.81 -3.01
CA SER A 137 1.63 9.77 -3.46
C SER A 137 1.12 10.10 -4.86
N MET A 138 1.17 9.11 -5.76
CA MET A 138 0.69 9.25 -7.14
C MET A 138 -0.85 9.27 -7.20
N ASN A 139 -1.39 10.06 -8.12
CA ASN A 139 -2.81 9.98 -8.44
C ASN A 139 -3.09 8.77 -9.37
N PRO A 140 -4.36 8.34 -9.53
CA PRO A 140 -4.69 7.16 -10.34
C PRO A 140 -4.27 7.22 -11.81
N ASN A 141 -4.16 8.42 -12.39
CA ASN A 141 -3.71 8.56 -13.79
C ASN A 141 -2.20 8.34 -13.90
N ASP A 142 -1.44 8.91 -12.95
CA ASP A 142 0.01 8.74 -12.88
C ASP A 142 0.37 7.28 -12.62
N LEU A 143 -0.40 6.58 -11.76
CA LEU A 143 -0.22 5.15 -11.50
C LEU A 143 -0.40 4.30 -12.77
N ARG A 144 -1.39 4.61 -13.61
CA ARG A 144 -1.57 3.90 -14.88
C ARG A 144 -0.37 4.08 -15.80
N GLY A 145 0.10 5.32 -15.94
CA GLY A 145 1.31 5.62 -16.70
C GLY A 145 2.54 4.90 -16.13
N TRP A 146 2.67 4.84 -14.81
CA TRP A 146 3.74 4.15 -14.13
C TRP A 146 3.74 2.64 -14.41
N VAL A 147 2.57 1.98 -14.30
CA VAL A 147 2.42 0.53 -14.62
C VAL A 147 2.80 0.26 -16.07
N GLN A 148 2.28 1.05 -17.01
CA GLN A 148 2.61 0.88 -18.44
C GLN A 148 4.11 1.03 -18.69
N LYS A 149 4.73 2.07 -18.14
CA LYS A 149 6.16 2.32 -18.23
C LYS A 149 6.97 1.16 -17.65
N ARG A 150 6.59 0.67 -16.47
CA ARG A 150 7.27 -0.44 -15.80
C ARG A 150 7.24 -1.72 -16.63
N VAL A 151 6.09 -2.03 -17.23
CA VAL A 151 5.95 -3.19 -18.12
C VAL A 151 6.82 -3.04 -19.38
N MET A 152 6.86 -1.84 -19.99
CA MET A 152 7.70 -1.56 -21.16
C MET A 152 9.20 -1.65 -20.85
N GLU A 153 9.66 -1.16 -19.69
CA GLU A 153 11.05 -1.26 -19.24
C GLU A 153 11.54 -2.70 -19.11
N ARG A 154 10.58 -3.64 -18.90
CA ARG A 154 10.82 -5.08 -18.83
C ARG A 154 10.55 -5.81 -20.16
N ASN A 155 10.46 -5.07 -21.28
CA ASN A 155 10.18 -5.58 -22.62
C ASN A 155 8.84 -6.36 -22.73
N GLY A 156 7.87 -6.04 -21.86
CA GLY A 156 6.52 -6.59 -21.89
C GLY A 156 5.51 -5.65 -22.52
N SER A 157 4.27 -6.12 -22.61
CA SER A 157 3.11 -5.34 -23.02
C SER A 157 1.90 -5.67 -22.13
N ILE A 158 1.02 -4.70 -21.93
CA ILE A 158 -0.17 -4.82 -21.09
C ILE A 158 -1.33 -4.03 -21.70
N THR A 159 -2.53 -4.59 -21.67
CA THR A 159 -3.72 -3.90 -22.17
C THR A 159 -4.21 -2.82 -21.22
N THR A 160 -4.87 -1.80 -21.76
CA THR A 160 -5.41 -0.69 -20.95
C THR A 160 -6.39 -1.16 -19.89
N ASN A 161 -7.20 -2.19 -20.18
CA ASN A 161 -8.15 -2.76 -19.24
C ASN A 161 -7.45 -3.49 -18.09
N ALA A 162 -6.37 -4.24 -18.36
CA ALA A 162 -5.55 -4.90 -17.37
C ALA A 162 -4.85 -3.87 -16.45
N VAL A 163 -4.30 -2.78 -17.02
CA VAL A 163 -3.72 -1.67 -16.24
C VAL A 163 -4.76 -1.05 -15.31
N GLN A 164 -5.96 -0.77 -15.84
CA GLN A 164 -7.03 -0.17 -15.05
C GLN A 164 -7.42 -1.07 -13.89
N LEU A 165 -7.62 -2.38 -14.13
CA LEU A 165 -7.97 -3.33 -13.09
C LEU A 165 -6.88 -3.44 -12.04
N LEU A 166 -5.62 -3.56 -12.44
CA LEU A 166 -4.47 -3.68 -11.54
C LEU A 166 -4.35 -2.45 -10.60
N VAL A 167 -4.46 -1.24 -11.16
CA VAL A 167 -4.42 0.01 -10.38
C VAL A 167 -5.64 0.15 -9.46
N ASP A 168 -6.83 -0.22 -9.94
CA ASP A 168 -8.05 -0.17 -9.12
C ASP A 168 -7.97 -1.16 -7.94
N MET A 169 -7.38 -2.34 -8.13
CA MET A 169 -7.25 -3.37 -7.10
C MET A 169 -6.23 -3.02 -6.03
N ILE A 170 -5.04 -2.54 -6.43
CA ILE A 170 -3.89 -2.34 -5.52
C ILE A 170 -3.86 -0.90 -4.98
N GLY A 171 -4.22 0.08 -5.81
CA GLY A 171 -4.14 1.49 -5.43
C GLY A 171 -2.71 2.03 -5.47
N THR A 172 -2.36 2.87 -4.49
CA THR A 172 -1.11 3.65 -4.48
C THR A 172 0.10 2.92 -3.91
N ASP A 173 -0.01 1.63 -3.60
CA ASP A 173 1.12 0.84 -3.10
C ASP A 173 2.01 0.37 -4.25
N LEU A 174 3.05 1.15 -4.56
CA LEU A 174 3.98 0.87 -5.66
C LEU A 174 4.85 -0.37 -5.42
N TRP A 175 5.12 -0.76 -4.16
CA TRP A 175 5.84 -1.98 -3.86
C TRP A 175 5.03 -3.20 -4.29
N THR A 176 3.76 -3.21 -3.94
CA THR A 176 2.84 -4.27 -4.35
C THR A 176 2.63 -4.23 -5.86
N LEU A 177 2.39 -3.05 -6.47
CA LEU A 177 2.25 -2.93 -7.93
C LEU A 177 3.46 -3.45 -8.68
N ALA A 178 4.69 -3.11 -8.25
CA ALA A 178 5.91 -3.60 -8.88
C ALA A 178 6.01 -5.13 -8.81
N SER A 179 5.72 -5.71 -7.65
CA SER A 179 5.76 -7.16 -7.45
C SER A 179 4.72 -7.88 -8.32
N GLU A 180 3.50 -7.37 -8.39
CA GLU A 180 2.45 -7.96 -9.22
C GLU A 180 2.76 -7.84 -10.72
N VAL A 181 3.32 -6.71 -11.17
CA VAL A 181 3.79 -6.53 -12.57
C VAL A 181 4.86 -7.56 -12.92
N GLU A 182 5.85 -7.80 -12.05
CA GLU A 182 6.88 -8.81 -12.31
C GLU A 182 6.28 -10.22 -12.44
N LYS A 183 5.34 -10.60 -11.56
CA LYS A 183 4.63 -11.89 -11.66
C LYS A 183 3.83 -12.01 -12.96
N LEU A 184 3.09 -10.98 -13.32
CA LEU A 184 2.30 -10.95 -14.55
C LEU A 184 3.17 -11.06 -15.80
N LEU A 185 4.33 -10.41 -15.82
CA LEU A 185 5.29 -10.51 -16.93
C LEU A 185 5.84 -11.92 -17.07
N LEU A 186 6.13 -12.61 -15.96
CA LEU A 186 6.57 -14.01 -15.99
C LEU A 186 5.47 -14.95 -16.47
N TYR A 187 4.22 -14.70 -16.06
CA TYR A 187 3.06 -15.51 -16.45
C TYR A 187 2.70 -15.33 -17.92
N ALA A 188 2.63 -14.09 -18.40
CA ALA A 188 2.26 -13.75 -19.75
C ALA A 188 3.47 -13.71 -20.72
N THR A 189 4.50 -14.52 -20.48
CA THR A 189 5.73 -14.52 -21.28
C THR A 189 5.42 -14.64 -22.77
N GLY A 190 5.90 -13.65 -23.58
CA GLY A 190 5.77 -13.62 -25.02
C GLY A 190 4.44 -13.10 -25.56
N ARG A 191 3.52 -12.66 -24.72
CA ARG A 191 2.25 -12.02 -25.11
C ARG A 191 1.92 -10.81 -24.22
N ALA A 192 0.89 -10.07 -24.62
CA ALA A 192 0.38 -8.99 -23.76
C ALA A 192 -0.31 -9.54 -22.51
N ILE A 193 -0.15 -8.81 -21.41
CA ILE A 193 -0.89 -9.06 -20.16
C ILE A 193 -2.33 -8.61 -20.38
N GLU A 194 -3.28 -9.52 -20.24
CA GLU A 194 -4.71 -9.29 -20.39
C GLU A 194 -5.41 -9.18 -19.02
N ILE A 195 -6.69 -8.81 -19.04
CA ILE A 195 -7.49 -8.64 -17.81
C ILE A 195 -7.63 -9.97 -17.05
N GLU A 196 -7.76 -11.07 -17.77
CA GLU A 196 -7.87 -12.42 -17.25
C GLU A 196 -6.62 -12.85 -16.49
N ASP A 197 -5.43 -12.44 -16.94
CA ASP A 197 -4.17 -12.70 -16.25
C ASP A 197 -4.12 -11.97 -14.90
N VAL A 198 -4.61 -10.72 -14.86
CA VAL A 198 -4.70 -9.94 -13.62
C VAL A 198 -5.67 -10.61 -12.64
N GLU A 199 -6.82 -11.09 -13.14
CA GLU A 199 -7.83 -11.78 -12.32
C GLU A 199 -7.31 -13.12 -11.77
N GLU A 200 -6.43 -13.81 -12.50
CA GLU A 200 -5.89 -15.11 -12.11
C GLU A 200 -4.68 -15.01 -11.17
N ILE A 201 -3.75 -14.09 -11.46
CA ILE A 201 -2.43 -14.07 -10.80
C ILE A 201 -2.37 -13.11 -9.61
N VAL A 202 -3.10 -12.00 -9.64
CA VAL A 202 -2.99 -10.99 -8.60
C VAL A 202 -3.71 -11.43 -7.33
N VAL A 203 -2.99 -11.52 -6.21
CA VAL A 203 -3.52 -12.03 -4.93
C VAL A 203 -4.78 -11.28 -4.47
N PHE A 204 -4.91 -10.00 -4.79
CA PHE A 204 -6.12 -9.21 -4.54
C PHE A 204 -7.33 -9.65 -5.38
N ALA A 205 -7.15 -10.46 -6.44
CA ALA A 205 -8.25 -11.05 -7.19
C ALA A 205 -9.17 -11.91 -6.30
N LYS A 206 -8.61 -12.56 -5.28
CA LYS A 206 -9.42 -13.32 -4.29
C LYS A 206 -10.35 -12.40 -3.47
N GLU A 207 -9.92 -11.17 -3.13
CA GLU A 207 -10.82 -10.19 -2.51
C GLU A 207 -11.92 -9.73 -3.48
N VAL A 208 -11.59 -9.50 -4.75
CA VAL A 208 -12.57 -9.17 -5.81
C VAL A 208 -13.58 -10.31 -5.98
N SER A 209 -13.12 -11.54 -5.96
CA SER A 209 -13.99 -12.73 -6.10
C SER A 209 -14.95 -12.87 -4.91
N VAL A 210 -14.58 -12.47 -3.70
CA VAL A 210 -15.51 -12.40 -2.55
C VAL A 210 -16.60 -11.35 -2.78
N PHE A 211 -16.28 -10.19 -3.39
CA PHE A 211 -17.31 -9.21 -3.76
C PHE A 211 -18.33 -9.79 -4.74
N THR A 212 -17.92 -10.64 -5.68
CA THR A 212 -18.84 -11.28 -6.62
C THR A 212 -19.79 -12.27 -5.93
N VAL A 213 -19.34 -12.99 -4.91
CA VAL A 213 -20.21 -13.82 -4.06
C VAL A 213 -21.21 -12.94 -3.31
N VAL A 214 -20.75 -11.85 -2.70
CA VAL A 214 -21.62 -10.91 -1.97
C VAL A 214 -22.64 -10.23 -2.91
N ASP A 215 -22.22 -9.83 -4.13
CA ASP A 215 -23.14 -9.28 -5.13
C ASP A 215 -24.24 -10.28 -5.52
N ALA A 216 -23.88 -11.54 -5.76
CA ALA A 216 -24.83 -12.60 -6.06
C ALA A 216 -25.79 -12.89 -4.89
N VAL A 217 -25.30 -12.84 -3.65
CA VAL A 217 -26.13 -12.90 -2.44
C VAL A 217 -27.10 -11.72 -2.38
N LEU A 218 -26.62 -10.48 -2.68
CA LEU A 218 -27.47 -9.28 -2.74
C LEU A 218 -28.62 -9.39 -3.75
N GLU A 219 -28.36 -10.07 -4.84
CA GLU A 219 -29.37 -10.31 -5.90
C GLU A 219 -30.31 -11.47 -5.56
N GLY A 220 -30.03 -12.18 -4.46
CA GLY A 220 -30.77 -13.41 -4.11
C GLY A 220 -30.50 -14.55 -5.10
N ASN A 221 -29.46 -14.42 -5.95
CA ASN A 221 -29.13 -15.37 -7.01
C ASN A 221 -28.27 -16.50 -6.46
N ARG A 222 -28.92 -17.48 -5.82
CA ARG A 222 -28.27 -18.64 -5.21
C ARG A 222 -27.36 -19.40 -6.18
N MET A 223 -27.77 -19.55 -7.45
CA MET A 223 -27.01 -20.32 -8.43
C MET A 223 -25.66 -19.65 -8.73
N VAL A 224 -25.67 -18.33 -8.96
CA VAL A 224 -24.44 -17.56 -9.23
C VAL A 224 -23.56 -17.49 -7.98
N ALA A 225 -24.15 -17.27 -6.78
CA ALA A 225 -23.42 -17.25 -5.52
C ALA A 225 -22.68 -18.58 -5.27
N MET A 226 -23.38 -19.71 -5.45
CA MET A 226 -22.79 -21.04 -5.29
C MET A 226 -21.70 -21.34 -6.32
N ARG A 227 -21.92 -20.99 -7.58
CA ARG A 227 -20.89 -21.16 -8.62
C ARG A 227 -19.62 -20.37 -8.30
N ASN A 228 -19.77 -19.11 -7.91
CA ASN A 228 -18.61 -18.27 -7.55
C ASN A 228 -17.90 -18.81 -6.29
N LEU A 229 -18.65 -19.29 -5.30
CA LEU A 229 -18.09 -19.93 -4.11
C LEU A 229 -17.31 -21.19 -4.47
N THR A 230 -17.88 -22.08 -5.31
CA THR A 230 -17.23 -23.31 -5.74
C THR A 230 -15.93 -23.02 -6.46
N LYS A 231 -15.91 -22.01 -7.37
CA LYS A 231 -14.69 -21.57 -8.06
C LYS A 231 -13.60 -21.17 -7.05
N LEU A 232 -13.95 -20.37 -6.03
CA LEU A 232 -12.99 -19.96 -4.99
C LEU A 232 -12.44 -21.14 -4.18
N LEU A 233 -13.26 -22.15 -3.92
CA LEU A 233 -12.83 -23.36 -3.20
C LEU A 233 -11.95 -24.26 -4.07
N GLU A 234 -12.16 -24.28 -5.38
CA GLU A 234 -11.31 -25.01 -6.34
C GLU A 234 -9.95 -24.34 -6.55
N GLU A 235 -9.85 -23.03 -6.36
CA GLU A 235 -8.62 -22.23 -6.41
C GLU A 235 -7.81 -22.31 -5.09
N GLU A 236 -7.94 -23.40 -4.33
CA GLU A 236 -7.25 -23.68 -3.06
C GLU A 236 -7.50 -22.68 -1.92
N ALA A 237 -8.53 -21.85 -2.01
CA ALA A 237 -8.91 -20.99 -0.90
C ALA A 237 -9.49 -21.85 0.24
N THR A 238 -8.91 -21.73 1.44
CA THR A 238 -9.42 -22.49 2.59
C THR A 238 -10.79 -21.94 3.01
N VAL A 239 -11.67 -22.84 3.48
CA VAL A 239 -13.01 -22.48 3.96
C VAL A 239 -12.96 -21.40 5.05
N LEU A 240 -12.04 -21.53 6.00
CA LEU A 240 -11.86 -20.56 7.08
C LEU A 240 -11.44 -19.18 6.57
N TYR A 241 -10.60 -19.13 5.53
CA TYR A 241 -10.24 -17.88 4.88
C TYR A 241 -11.45 -17.22 4.22
N LEU A 242 -12.24 -17.97 3.43
CA LEU A 242 -13.44 -17.46 2.78
C LEU A 242 -14.48 -16.97 3.79
N LEU A 243 -14.69 -17.72 4.87
CA LEU A 243 -15.58 -17.32 5.96
C LEU A 243 -15.12 -16.02 6.63
N ALA A 244 -13.82 -15.90 6.90
CA ALA A 244 -13.23 -14.68 7.46
C ALA A 244 -13.38 -13.48 6.51
N MET A 245 -13.19 -13.67 5.20
CA MET A 245 -13.36 -12.63 4.18
C MET A 245 -14.81 -12.19 4.05
N LEU A 246 -15.77 -13.13 4.01
CA LEU A 246 -17.20 -12.80 4.03
C LEU A 246 -17.58 -12.05 5.29
N GLY A 247 -17.09 -12.48 6.45
CA GLY A 247 -17.31 -11.82 7.74
C GLY A 247 -16.74 -10.40 7.77
N ARG A 248 -15.51 -10.23 7.23
CA ARG A 248 -14.90 -8.90 7.06
C ARG A 248 -15.77 -8.01 6.17
N GLN A 249 -16.23 -8.52 5.03
CA GLN A 249 -17.04 -7.74 4.09
C GLN A 249 -18.37 -7.30 4.72
N VAL A 250 -19.10 -8.21 5.37
CA VAL A 250 -20.36 -7.85 6.06
C VAL A 250 -20.13 -6.81 7.15
N ARG A 251 -19.03 -6.89 7.91
CA ARG A 251 -18.64 -5.90 8.91
C ARG A 251 -18.34 -4.55 8.28
N MET A 252 -17.59 -4.54 7.15
CA MET A 252 -17.31 -3.30 6.41
C MET A 252 -18.59 -2.66 5.87
N LEU A 253 -19.58 -3.46 5.41
CA LEU A 253 -20.87 -2.95 4.98
C LEU A 253 -21.67 -2.32 6.13
N LEU A 254 -21.67 -2.92 7.32
CA LEU A 254 -22.29 -2.35 8.52
C LEU A 254 -21.65 -1.02 8.90
N LEU A 255 -20.31 -0.98 8.96
CA LEU A 255 -19.58 0.23 9.29
C LEU A 255 -19.76 1.34 8.25
N ALA A 256 -19.72 0.99 6.96
CA ALA A 256 -19.96 1.93 5.86
C ALA A 256 -21.39 2.52 5.95
N LYS A 257 -22.37 1.70 6.29
CA LYS A 257 -23.76 2.13 6.50
C LYS A 257 -23.87 3.15 7.63
N GLU A 258 -23.22 2.90 8.74
CA GLU A 258 -23.16 3.78 9.89
C GLU A 258 -22.52 5.13 9.53
N LEU A 259 -21.35 5.10 8.87
CA LEU A 259 -20.63 6.31 8.46
C LEU A 259 -21.42 7.15 7.44
N ILE A 260 -22.15 6.50 6.51
CA ILE A 260 -23.06 7.17 5.58
C ILE A 260 -24.22 7.84 6.32
N GLN A 261 -24.82 7.19 7.34
CA GLN A 261 -25.88 7.76 8.16
C GLN A 261 -25.40 8.97 8.98
N GLN A 262 -24.16 8.92 9.46
CA GLN A 262 -23.49 10.03 10.17
C GLN A 262 -23.07 11.16 9.22
N LYS A 263 -23.35 11.06 7.92
CA LYS A 263 -22.98 12.05 6.88
C LYS A 263 -21.47 12.36 6.84
N VAL A 264 -20.63 11.37 7.09
CA VAL A 264 -19.18 11.52 6.99
C VAL A 264 -18.80 11.89 5.55
N PRO A 265 -17.91 12.88 5.34
CA PRO A 265 -17.46 13.28 4.00
C PRO A 265 -16.88 12.11 3.21
N GLN A 266 -17.20 12.04 1.91
CA GLN A 266 -16.80 10.92 1.06
C GLN A 266 -15.29 10.68 1.03
N GLY A 267 -14.49 11.75 1.10
CA GLY A 267 -13.01 11.67 1.15
C GLY A 267 -12.44 11.03 2.41
N GLU A 268 -13.22 11.00 3.52
CA GLU A 268 -12.80 10.40 4.79
C GLU A 268 -13.25 8.93 4.94
N LEU A 269 -14.20 8.48 4.12
CA LEU A 269 -14.78 7.14 4.26
C LEU A 269 -13.72 6.04 4.14
N GLY A 270 -12.78 6.18 3.19
CA GLY A 270 -11.70 5.21 2.98
C GLY A 270 -10.81 5.04 4.21
N SER A 271 -10.37 6.15 4.80
CA SER A 271 -9.50 6.14 6.00
C SER A 271 -10.22 5.56 7.22
N ARG A 272 -11.51 5.92 7.41
CA ARG A 272 -12.31 5.41 8.54
C ARG A 272 -12.68 3.94 8.41
N LEU A 273 -12.85 3.45 7.18
CA LEU A 273 -13.07 2.03 6.89
C LEU A 273 -11.76 1.22 6.87
N GLY A 274 -10.60 1.88 6.87
CA GLY A 274 -9.31 1.22 6.71
C GLY A 274 -9.08 0.64 5.32
N ILE A 275 -9.82 1.14 4.30
CA ILE A 275 -9.72 0.72 2.90
C ILE A 275 -8.91 1.75 2.14
N LYS A 276 -7.70 1.34 1.70
CA LYS A 276 -6.77 2.22 0.97
C LYS A 276 -7.03 2.23 -0.55
N SER A 277 -7.52 1.12 -1.09
CA SER A 277 -7.71 0.94 -2.53
C SER A 277 -9.08 1.43 -2.99
N ALA A 278 -9.11 2.08 -4.16
CA ALA A 278 -10.32 2.72 -4.69
C ALA A 278 -11.43 1.72 -5.05
N TYR A 279 -11.06 0.56 -5.62
CA TYR A 279 -12.02 -0.45 -6.05
C TYR A 279 -12.77 -1.09 -4.86
N PRO A 280 -12.11 -1.65 -3.84
CA PRO A 280 -12.80 -2.19 -2.67
C PRO A 280 -13.66 -1.15 -1.95
N LEU A 281 -13.20 0.11 -1.87
CA LEU A 281 -13.97 1.19 -1.26
C LEU A 281 -15.26 1.45 -2.05
N ARG A 282 -15.16 1.63 -3.37
CA ARG A 282 -16.32 1.85 -4.25
C ARG A 282 -17.32 0.71 -4.13
N LYS A 283 -16.86 -0.55 -4.25
CA LYS A 283 -17.70 -1.75 -4.12
C LYS A 283 -18.39 -1.84 -2.76
N THR A 284 -17.66 -1.63 -1.67
CA THR A 284 -18.22 -1.65 -0.31
C THR A 284 -19.31 -0.57 -0.16
N LEU A 285 -19.09 0.65 -0.66
CA LEU A 285 -20.09 1.72 -0.57
C LEU A 285 -21.33 1.44 -1.45
N GLU A 286 -21.16 0.89 -2.65
CA GLU A 286 -22.25 0.47 -3.52
C GLU A 286 -23.10 -0.62 -2.86
N GLN A 287 -22.47 -1.66 -2.34
CA GLN A 287 -23.13 -2.75 -1.61
C GLN A 287 -23.82 -2.23 -0.35
N ALA A 288 -23.15 -1.39 0.46
CA ALA A 288 -23.72 -0.82 1.67
C ALA A 288 -25.02 -0.04 1.41
N ARG A 289 -25.16 0.63 0.26
CA ARG A 289 -26.41 1.33 -0.11
C ARG A 289 -27.57 0.38 -0.36
N ARG A 290 -27.31 -0.84 -0.85
CA ARG A 290 -28.33 -1.83 -1.24
C ARG A 290 -28.88 -2.60 -0.03
N PHE A 291 -28.08 -2.86 1.00
CA PHE A 291 -28.51 -3.57 2.21
C PHE A 291 -29.18 -2.66 3.26
N THR A 292 -30.06 -3.24 4.08
CA THR A 292 -30.54 -2.60 5.32
C THR A 292 -29.66 -2.99 6.51
N PRO A 293 -29.58 -2.15 7.57
CA PRO A 293 -28.84 -2.53 8.78
C PRO A 293 -29.35 -3.80 9.43
N GLN A 294 -30.66 -4.03 9.40
CA GLN A 294 -31.29 -5.23 9.95
C GLN A 294 -30.83 -6.48 9.20
N LEU A 295 -30.86 -6.43 7.86
CA LEU A 295 -30.43 -7.55 7.03
C LEU A 295 -28.94 -7.85 7.22
N LEU A 296 -28.09 -6.84 7.27
CA LEU A 296 -26.65 -7.03 7.53
C LEU A 296 -26.39 -7.67 8.90
N ARG A 297 -27.16 -7.34 9.93
CA ARG A 297 -27.05 -7.99 11.24
C ARG A 297 -27.45 -9.47 11.18
N LEU A 298 -28.51 -9.81 10.45
CA LEU A 298 -28.90 -11.21 10.25
C LEU A 298 -27.81 -12.00 9.55
N LEU A 299 -27.22 -11.43 8.47
CA LEU A 299 -26.12 -12.08 7.76
C LEU A 299 -24.87 -12.22 8.66
N HIS A 300 -24.58 -11.23 9.49
CA HIS A 300 -23.48 -11.30 10.45
C HIS A 300 -23.70 -12.39 11.52
N THR A 301 -24.94 -12.55 12.00
CA THR A 301 -25.27 -13.61 12.96
C THR A 301 -25.15 -14.99 12.33
N ALA A 302 -25.60 -15.16 11.07
CA ALA A 302 -25.45 -16.42 10.36
C ALA A 302 -23.96 -16.80 10.17
N LEU A 303 -23.14 -15.82 9.79
CA LEU A 303 -21.67 -15.99 9.70
C LEU A 303 -21.06 -16.45 11.03
N LEU A 304 -21.42 -15.78 12.13
CA LEU A 304 -20.93 -16.14 13.46
C LEU A 304 -21.32 -17.55 13.86
N ASN A 305 -22.57 -17.92 13.65
CA ASN A 305 -23.07 -19.27 13.97
C ASN A 305 -22.34 -20.34 13.16
N THR A 306 -22.07 -20.08 11.88
CA THR A 306 -21.32 -20.99 11.02
C THR A 306 -19.85 -21.12 11.47
N ASP A 307 -19.21 -20.00 11.84
CA ASP A 307 -17.83 -20.02 12.36
C ASP A 307 -17.73 -20.85 13.64
N VAL A 308 -18.68 -20.70 14.56
CA VAL A 308 -18.77 -21.51 15.78
C VAL A 308 -19.00 -22.98 15.45
N ALA A 309 -19.94 -23.30 14.54
CA ALA A 309 -20.25 -24.67 14.17
C ALA A 309 -19.05 -25.41 13.55
N ILE A 310 -18.27 -24.72 12.71
CA ILE A 310 -17.03 -25.27 12.13
C ILE A 310 -15.98 -25.48 13.23
N LYS A 311 -15.71 -24.48 14.06
CA LYS A 311 -14.66 -24.53 15.09
C LYS A 311 -14.96 -25.52 16.21
N THR A 312 -16.22 -25.81 16.48
CA THR A 312 -16.63 -26.83 17.45
C THR A 312 -16.77 -28.23 16.85
N GLY A 313 -16.56 -28.37 15.55
CA GLY A 313 -16.73 -29.64 14.85
C GLY A 313 -18.18 -30.10 14.67
N ALA A 314 -19.15 -29.20 14.93
CA ALA A 314 -20.59 -29.52 14.78
C ALA A 314 -21.00 -29.70 13.31
N GLN A 315 -20.25 -29.07 12.38
CA GLN A 315 -20.48 -29.18 10.93
C GLN A 315 -19.14 -29.27 10.18
N GLY A 316 -19.14 -30.05 9.08
CA GLY A 316 -18.00 -30.08 8.17
C GLY A 316 -17.81 -28.72 7.46
N GLU A 317 -16.58 -28.25 7.39
CA GLU A 317 -16.21 -26.91 6.94
C GLU A 317 -16.86 -26.50 5.61
N ARG A 318 -16.68 -27.29 4.54
CA ARG A 318 -17.16 -26.97 3.20
C ARG A 318 -18.68 -26.92 3.16
N LEU A 319 -19.35 -27.91 3.76
CA LEU A 319 -20.79 -28.00 3.78
C LEU A 319 -21.43 -26.82 4.56
N ALA A 320 -20.80 -26.45 5.70
CA ALA A 320 -21.23 -25.32 6.51
C ALA A 320 -21.18 -23.99 5.73
N LEU A 321 -20.10 -23.76 4.96
CA LEU A 321 -19.96 -22.56 4.14
C LEU A 321 -20.96 -22.53 2.97
N GLU A 322 -21.19 -23.67 2.32
CA GLU A 322 -22.20 -23.80 1.25
C GLU A 322 -23.61 -23.52 1.76
N PHE A 323 -23.97 -24.06 2.92
CA PHE A 323 -25.25 -23.77 3.57
C PHE A 323 -25.39 -22.31 3.95
N LEU A 324 -24.34 -21.71 4.52
CA LEU A 324 -24.34 -20.30 4.86
C LEU A 324 -24.66 -19.41 3.66
N VAL A 325 -23.98 -19.60 2.52
CA VAL A 325 -24.19 -18.79 1.32
C VAL A 325 -25.62 -19.00 0.77
N ALA A 326 -26.12 -20.23 0.81
CA ALA A 326 -27.50 -20.53 0.40
C ALA A 326 -28.54 -19.85 1.32
N GLU A 327 -28.32 -19.88 2.64
CA GLU A 327 -29.16 -19.21 3.65
C GLU A 327 -29.14 -17.69 3.49
N MET A 328 -27.95 -17.11 3.26
CA MET A 328 -27.80 -15.67 2.99
C MET A 328 -28.64 -15.24 1.77
N CYS A 329 -28.58 -15.98 0.66
CA CYS A 329 -29.40 -15.71 -0.53
C CYS A 329 -30.89 -15.78 -0.22
N GLN A 330 -31.34 -16.80 0.54
CA GLN A 330 -32.74 -16.96 0.91
C GLN A 330 -33.22 -15.81 1.81
N THR A 331 -32.43 -15.42 2.78
CA THR A 331 -32.69 -14.31 3.69
C THR A 331 -32.86 -12.98 2.93
N VAL A 332 -31.99 -12.71 1.96
CA VAL A 332 -32.11 -11.52 1.10
C VAL A 332 -33.37 -11.56 0.23
N SER A 333 -33.67 -12.69 -0.41
CA SER A 333 -34.85 -12.86 -1.25
C SER A 333 -36.15 -12.67 -0.45
N GLY A 334 -36.24 -13.24 0.76
CA GLY A 334 -37.38 -13.08 1.66
C GLY A 334 -37.61 -11.62 2.07
N HIS A 335 -36.55 -10.85 2.35
CA HIS A 335 -36.67 -9.44 2.69
C HIS A 335 -37.05 -8.53 1.50
N SER A 336 -36.67 -8.90 0.26
CA SER A 336 -37.07 -8.15 -0.94
C SER A 336 -38.52 -8.37 -1.32
N ILE A 337 -39.07 -9.56 -1.09
CA ILE A 337 -40.50 -9.89 -1.32
C ILE A 337 -41.37 -9.14 -0.30
N ALA A 338 -41.01 -9.14 0.98
CA ALA A 338 -41.75 -8.44 2.04
C ALA A 338 -41.84 -6.92 1.78
N ARG A 339 -40.82 -6.30 1.17
CA ARG A 339 -40.85 -4.90 0.78
C ARG A 339 -41.72 -4.60 -0.44
N ARG A 340 -41.88 -5.54 -1.37
CA ARG A 340 -42.78 -5.38 -2.55
C ARG A 340 -44.23 -5.56 -2.19
N GLY A 341 -44.56 -6.36 -1.16
CA GLY A 341 -45.93 -6.58 -0.68
C GLY A 341 -46.45 -5.49 0.27
N ALA A 342 -45.56 -4.58 0.76
CA ALA A 342 -45.93 -3.49 1.68
C ALA A 342 -46.07 -2.12 0.97
N ARG A 343 -46.03 -2.08 -0.35
CA ARG A 343 -46.35 -0.94 -1.22
C ARG A 343 -47.63 -1.20 -1.97
#